data_773cb2ae959cc0c015bc38140518baa9
#
_entry.id   773cb2ae959cc0c015bc38140518baa9
#
_cell.length_a   1.000
_cell.length_b   1.000
_cell.length_c   1.000
_cell.angle_alpha   90.00
_cell.angle_beta   90.00
_cell.angle_gamma   90.00
#
_symmetry.space_group_name_H-M   'P 1'
#
loop_
_entity.id
_entity.type
_entity.pdbx_description
1 polymer ?
#
loop_
_entity_poly.entity_id
_entity_poly.type
_entity_poly.pdbx_seq_one_letter_code
_entity_poly.pdbx_strand_id
1 'polypeptide(L)'
;MKKPCLAKPGREVAGLLFNCCEGRTDKLETANSIFNMKDLGKNAVTFVRVAESGEGQRLDNYLFRTLKGVPKSHVYRIVRSGEIRVNGKRAQPTTRLGEGDELRVPPIRLAEPAEKPSFPRLSPMPEIIFEDETLLALNKPAGLAVHGGSGISSGAIEVCRAARPELKFLELVHRLDRDTSGVLLLAKKRAALLGMHALMRDGGTDKRYQVLVKGQWKNDKQSVKLALKKYVTGEGERRVSVDADGQESHTIFHKTKVWVDYSLLEAELKTGRTHQIRVHLAHLGFPILGDEKYGDFALNRELSKRGLKRMFLHAASLSFEHPITKVAMRLAAPLAPELNQFLSKLEQ
;
A
#
# COMPACT_ATOMS: atom_id res chain seq x y z
N MET A 1 -20.81 -50.81 54.63
CA MET A 1 -21.91 -51.78 54.73
C MET A 1 -22.87 -51.61 53.58
N LYS A 2 -23.11 -52.72 52.89
CA LYS A 2 -24.16 -53.04 51.92
C LYS A 2 -24.11 -52.41 50.52
N LYS A 3 -23.60 -53.19 49.61
CA LYS A 3 -24.00 -53.47 48.23
C LYS A 3 -25.35 -54.27 48.24
N PRO A 4 -25.90 -54.68 47.10
CA PRO A 4 -26.28 -54.13 45.78
C PRO A 4 -27.74 -54.48 45.42
N CYS A 5 -28.26 -54.12 44.24
CA CYS A 5 -29.00 -55.08 43.42
C CYS A 5 -29.19 -54.65 41.97
N LEU A 6 -28.89 -55.62 41.14
CA LEU A 6 -29.16 -55.71 39.70
C LEU A 6 -30.67 -55.93 39.43
N ALA A 7 -31.16 -55.57 38.26
CA ALA A 7 -31.90 -56.42 37.34
C ALA A 7 -32.17 -55.74 35.98
N LYS A 8 -31.85 -56.46 34.90
CA LYS A 8 -32.31 -56.36 33.50
C LYS A 8 -33.57 -57.27 33.36
N PRO A 9 -34.14 -57.48 32.15
CA PRO A 9 -34.51 -56.67 30.96
C PRO A 9 -35.97 -56.91 30.51
N GLY A 10 -36.43 -56.28 29.42
CA GLY A 10 -37.61 -56.80 28.71
C GLY A 10 -38.28 -55.89 27.70
N ARG A 11 -38.01 -56.20 26.43
CA ARG A 11 -38.86 -56.28 25.22
C ARG A 11 -39.62 -55.05 24.66
N GLU A 12 -39.26 -54.78 23.45
CA GLU A 12 -39.98 -54.41 22.21
C GLU A 12 -41.49 -54.24 22.27
N VAL A 13 -42.03 -53.16 21.67
CA VAL A 13 -43.02 -53.21 20.59
C VAL A 13 -42.90 -52.00 19.65
N ALA A 14 -43.16 -52.31 18.39
CA ALA A 14 -43.02 -51.49 17.21
C ALA A 14 -44.03 -50.36 17.02
N GLY A 15 -43.60 -49.35 16.21
CA GLY A 15 -44.43 -48.77 15.14
C GLY A 15 -45.09 -47.44 15.44
N LEU A 16 -44.61 -46.42 14.83
CA LEU A 16 -45.35 -45.67 13.80
C LEU A 16 -44.56 -44.40 13.35
N LEU A 17 -44.49 -44.31 12.07
CA LEU A 17 -43.99 -43.18 11.28
C LEU A 17 -44.55 -41.82 11.72
N PHE A 18 -43.69 -40.83 11.85
CA PHE A 18 -43.98 -39.47 11.39
C PHE A 18 -42.70 -38.83 10.87
N ASN A 19 -42.78 -38.52 9.58
CA ASN A 19 -41.87 -37.66 8.81
C ASN A 19 -41.87 -36.24 9.31
N CYS A 20 -40.78 -35.57 9.07
CA CYS A 20 -40.56 -34.12 8.94
C CYS A 20 -39.70 -33.48 10.03
N CYS A 21 -38.61 -33.15 9.63
CA CYS A 21 -37.83 -31.89 9.65
C CYS A 21 -36.34 -32.22 9.70
N GLU A 22 -35.74 -32.41 8.56
CA GLU A 22 -34.28 -32.28 8.42
C GLU A 22 -33.91 -30.87 8.88
N GLY A 23 -33.39 -30.79 10.08
CA GLY A 23 -32.80 -29.60 10.64
C GLY A 23 -31.49 -29.29 9.87
N ARG A 24 -31.45 -28.11 9.28
CA ARG A 24 -30.22 -27.46 8.87
C ARG A 24 -29.26 -27.46 10.06
N THR A 25 -28.27 -28.30 10.01
CA THR A 25 -27.09 -28.15 10.86
C THR A 25 -26.28 -26.98 10.34
N ASP A 26 -26.53 -25.81 10.92
CA ASP A 26 -25.62 -24.67 10.79
C ASP A 26 -24.26 -25.08 11.40
N LYS A 27 -23.31 -25.39 10.53
CA LYS A 27 -21.91 -25.40 10.91
C LYS A 27 -21.49 -23.94 11.11
N LEU A 28 -21.62 -23.47 12.32
CA LEU A 28 -20.89 -22.29 12.82
C LEU A 28 -19.41 -22.64 12.89
N GLU A 29 -18.73 -22.51 11.76
CA GLU A 29 -17.28 -22.46 11.74
C GLU A 29 -16.82 -21.09 12.23
N THR A 30 -16.17 -21.12 13.38
CA THR A 30 -15.59 -19.99 14.09
C THR A 30 -14.68 -19.15 13.18
N ALA A 31 -15.01 -17.88 13.15
CA ALA A 31 -14.35 -16.82 12.40
C ALA A 31 -12.86 -16.69 12.72
N ASN A 32 -12.01 -16.91 11.76
CA ASN A 32 -10.74 -16.21 11.50
C ASN A 32 -9.99 -16.73 10.25
N SER A 33 -10.69 -17.19 9.22
CA SER A 33 -10.04 -17.54 7.96
C SER A 33 -10.10 -16.36 6.99
N ILE A 34 -8.94 -15.95 6.48
CA ILE A 34 -8.86 -15.13 5.27
C ILE A 34 -9.58 -15.91 4.18
N PHE A 35 -10.76 -15.42 3.78
CA PHE A 35 -11.57 -16.02 2.73
C PHE A 35 -10.73 -16.20 1.46
N ASN A 36 -10.52 -17.44 1.06
CA ASN A 36 -9.70 -17.78 -0.10
C ASN A 36 -10.62 -18.03 -1.31
N MET A 37 -10.18 -17.67 -2.51
CA MET A 37 -10.91 -17.88 -3.76
C MET A 37 -11.34 -19.33 -4.01
N LYS A 38 -10.75 -20.32 -3.32
CA LYS A 38 -11.11 -21.74 -3.37
C LYS A 38 -12.50 -22.02 -2.76
N ASP A 39 -13.00 -21.10 -1.93
CA ASP A 39 -14.28 -21.23 -1.20
C ASP A 39 -15.44 -20.60 -1.98
N LEU A 40 -15.18 -19.91 -3.11
CA LEU A 40 -16.22 -19.40 -4.01
C LEU A 40 -16.79 -20.55 -4.86
N GLY A 41 -18.03 -20.91 -4.58
CA GLY A 41 -18.75 -21.92 -5.37
C GLY A 41 -18.81 -21.51 -6.84
N LYS A 42 -18.24 -22.32 -7.74
CA LYS A 42 -18.26 -22.08 -9.19
C LYS A 42 -19.69 -22.01 -9.76
N ASN A 43 -20.67 -22.57 -9.06
CA ASN A 43 -22.06 -22.71 -9.48
C ASN A 43 -23.09 -22.28 -8.45
N ALA A 44 -22.70 -21.75 -7.27
CA ALA A 44 -23.60 -21.36 -6.20
C ALA A 44 -23.26 -19.96 -5.66
N VAL A 45 -24.27 -19.30 -5.11
CA VAL A 45 -24.12 -18.03 -4.36
C VAL A 45 -23.32 -18.31 -3.09
N THR A 46 -22.33 -17.46 -2.81
CA THR A 46 -21.51 -17.56 -1.61
C THR A 46 -21.76 -16.37 -0.71
N PHE A 47 -21.87 -16.61 0.59
CA PHE A 47 -21.96 -15.56 1.61
C PHE A 47 -20.63 -15.42 2.31
N VAL A 48 -20.11 -14.19 2.38
CA VAL A 48 -18.81 -13.85 2.95
C VAL A 48 -19.00 -12.86 4.06
N ARG A 49 -18.55 -13.17 5.26
CA ARG A 49 -18.56 -12.23 6.39
C ARG A 49 -17.29 -11.37 6.36
N VAL A 50 -17.46 -10.06 6.47
CA VAL A 50 -16.34 -9.10 6.49
C VAL A 50 -15.63 -9.20 7.82
N ALA A 51 -14.34 -9.56 7.78
CA ALA A 51 -13.49 -9.58 8.96
C ALA A 51 -12.99 -8.15 9.29
N GLU A 52 -12.40 -7.95 10.49
CA GLU A 52 -11.77 -6.71 10.94
C GLU A 52 -10.89 -6.05 9.85
N SER A 53 -10.13 -6.84 9.11
CA SER A 53 -9.27 -6.35 8.00
C SER A 53 -10.05 -5.71 6.84
N GLY A 54 -11.36 -5.90 6.77
CA GLY A 54 -12.26 -5.31 5.78
C GLY A 54 -13.01 -4.07 6.25
N GLU A 55 -13.00 -3.78 7.54
CA GLU A 55 -13.73 -2.66 8.12
C GLU A 55 -13.35 -1.31 7.51
N GLY A 56 -14.34 -0.47 7.22
CA GLY A 56 -14.19 0.86 6.62
C GLY A 56 -13.68 0.83 5.17
N GLN A 57 -13.39 -0.33 4.56
CA GLN A 57 -13.04 -0.40 3.15
C GLN A 57 -14.24 -0.13 2.25
N ARG A 58 -13.98 0.44 1.09
CA ARG A 58 -15.01 0.53 0.05
C ARG A 58 -15.28 -0.87 -0.52
N LEU A 59 -16.53 -1.15 -0.83
CA LEU A 59 -16.97 -2.42 -1.38
C LEU A 59 -16.19 -2.83 -2.64
N ASP A 60 -15.97 -1.89 -3.58
CA ASP A 60 -15.21 -2.16 -4.80
C ASP A 60 -13.76 -2.61 -4.50
N ASN A 61 -13.08 -1.94 -3.59
CA ASN A 61 -11.70 -2.29 -3.20
C ASN A 61 -11.64 -3.64 -2.46
N TYR A 62 -12.61 -3.90 -1.60
CA TYR A 62 -12.72 -5.19 -0.91
C TYR A 62 -12.91 -6.33 -1.91
N LEU A 63 -13.82 -6.16 -2.88
CA LEU A 63 -14.08 -7.15 -3.92
C LEU A 63 -12.87 -7.36 -4.85
N PHE A 64 -12.13 -6.31 -5.25
CA PHE A 64 -10.91 -6.47 -6.05
C PHE A 64 -9.83 -7.27 -5.32
N ARG A 65 -9.76 -7.15 -4.01
CA ARG A 65 -8.82 -7.93 -3.18
C ARG A 65 -9.26 -9.38 -3.05
N THR A 66 -10.55 -9.62 -2.87
CA THR A 66 -11.14 -10.93 -2.61
C THR A 66 -11.34 -11.73 -3.90
N LEU A 67 -11.79 -11.08 -4.97
CA LEU A 67 -12.08 -11.68 -6.27
C LEU A 67 -10.89 -11.53 -7.23
N LYS A 68 -9.72 -12.03 -6.82
CA LYS A 68 -8.50 -11.98 -7.66
C LYS A 68 -8.72 -12.72 -8.98
N GLY A 69 -8.31 -12.10 -10.10
CA GLY A 69 -8.48 -12.65 -11.44
C GLY A 69 -9.80 -12.29 -12.13
N VAL A 70 -10.76 -11.71 -11.40
CA VAL A 70 -11.99 -11.17 -12.01
C VAL A 70 -11.70 -9.77 -12.59
N PRO A 71 -12.01 -9.50 -13.87
CA PRO A 71 -11.85 -8.17 -14.45
C PRO A 71 -12.63 -7.11 -13.65
N LYS A 72 -12.02 -5.94 -13.43
CA LYS A 72 -12.65 -4.84 -12.66
C LYS A 72 -13.98 -4.41 -13.26
N SER A 73 -14.10 -4.39 -14.60
CA SER A 73 -15.36 -4.11 -15.32
C SER A 73 -16.47 -5.07 -14.93
N HIS A 74 -16.16 -6.37 -14.78
CA HIS A 74 -17.10 -7.39 -14.34
C HIS A 74 -17.54 -7.14 -12.88
N VAL A 75 -16.59 -6.84 -11.97
CA VAL A 75 -16.91 -6.52 -10.57
C VAL A 75 -17.86 -5.32 -10.51
N TYR A 76 -17.57 -4.25 -11.25
CA TYR A 76 -18.47 -3.09 -11.31
C TYR A 76 -19.84 -3.44 -11.88
N ARG A 77 -19.92 -4.34 -12.88
CA ARG A 77 -21.18 -4.79 -13.47
C ARG A 77 -22.05 -5.50 -12.42
N ILE A 78 -21.51 -6.51 -11.71
CA ILE A 78 -22.26 -7.30 -10.73
C ILE A 78 -22.65 -6.49 -9.47
N VAL A 79 -21.89 -5.45 -9.13
CA VAL A 79 -22.29 -4.51 -8.06
C VAL A 79 -23.45 -3.62 -8.53
N ARG A 80 -23.36 -3.05 -9.76
CA ARG A 80 -24.41 -2.17 -10.31
C ARG A 80 -25.71 -2.93 -10.60
N SER A 81 -25.64 -4.17 -11.08
CA SER A 81 -26.81 -5.02 -11.31
C SER A 81 -27.51 -5.43 -10.00
N GLY A 82 -26.82 -5.29 -8.84
CA GLY A 82 -27.32 -5.68 -7.53
C GLY A 82 -27.21 -7.19 -7.26
N GLU A 83 -26.37 -7.88 -8.04
CA GLU A 83 -26.00 -9.28 -7.79
C GLU A 83 -25.15 -9.41 -6.53
N ILE A 84 -24.28 -8.41 -6.24
CA ILE A 84 -23.64 -8.24 -4.94
C ILE A 84 -24.59 -7.51 -3.99
N ARG A 85 -24.74 -8.03 -2.78
CA ARG A 85 -25.52 -7.41 -1.72
C ARG A 85 -24.74 -7.37 -0.42
N VAL A 86 -24.98 -6.33 0.38
CA VAL A 86 -24.42 -6.16 1.74
C VAL A 86 -25.59 -6.25 2.70
N ASN A 87 -25.56 -7.19 3.62
CA ASN A 87 -26.67 -7.44 4.58
C ASN A 87 -28.03 -7.54 3.88
N GLY A 88 -28.07 -8.26 2.77
CA GLY A 88 -29.27 -8.45 1.94
C GLY A 88 -29.69 -7.25 1.09
N LYS A 89 -29.10 -6.06 1.27
CA LYS A 89 -29.45 -4.81 0.57
C LYS A 89 -28.55 -4.54 -0.64
N ARG A 90 -29.06 -3.82 -1.64
CA ARG A 90 -28.25 -3.28 -2.72
C ARG A 90 -27.19 -2.31 -2.18
N ALA A 91 -25.98 -2.41 -2.70
CA ALA A 91 -24.87 -1.54 -2.31
C ALA A 91 -24.25 -0.86 -3.53
N GLN A 92 -23.63 0.28 -3.29
CA GLN A 92 -22.85 1.02 -4.30
C GLN A 92 -21.38 0.62 -4.23
N PRO A 93 -20.59 0.76 -5.31
CA PRO A 93 -19.16 0.49 -5.27
C PRO A 93 -18.41 1.24 -4.15
N THR A 94 -18.91 2.42 -3.79
CA THR A 94 -18.37 3.30 -2.74
C THR A 94 -18.84 2.98 -1.33
N THR A 95 -19.79 2.06 -1.16
CA THR A 95 -20.31 1.65 0.16
C THR A 95 -19.15 1.23 1.07
N ARG A 96 -19.14 1.74 2.30
CA ARG A 96 -18.16 1.36 3.32
C ARG A 96 -18.65 0.13 4.05
N LEU A 97 -17.78 -0.85 4.18
CA LEU A 97 -18.07 -2.09 4.88
C LEU A 97 -17.78 -1.96 6.37
N GLY A 98 -18.65 -2.51 7.22
CA GLY A 98 -18.40 -2.74 8.64
C GLY A 98 -17.84 -4.13 8.90
N GLU A 99 -17.17 -4.31 10.05
CA GLU A 99 -16.85 -5.66 10.54
C GLU A 99 -18.14 -6.44 10.77
N GLY A 100 -18.17 -7.71 10.40
CA GLY A 100 -19.35 -8.57 10.52
C GLY A 100 -20.38 -8.43 9.40
N ASP A 101 -20.24 -7.45 8.49
CA ASP A 101 -21.14 -7.33 7.33
C ASP A 101 -21.14 -8.62 6.51
N GLU A 102 -22.33 -9.05 6.09
CA GLU A 102 -22.51 -10.22 5.22
C GLU A 102 -22.60 -9.79 3.75
N LEU A 103 -21.67 -10.29 2.95
CA LEU A 103 -21.64 -10.05 1.50
C LEU A 103 -22.20 -11.27 0.77
N ARG A 104 -23.28 -11.09 0.03
CA ARG A 104 -23.76 -12.06 -0.96
C ARG A 104 -22.98 -11.89 -2.25
N VAL A 105 -22.23 -12.91 -2.67
CA VAL A 105 -21.44 -12.93 -3.90
C VAL A 105 -22.08 -13.92 -4.88
N PRO A 106 -22.42 -13.51 -6.12
CA PRO A 106 -22.96 -14.41 -7.12
C PRO A 106 -21.92 -15.43 -7.58
N PRO A 107 -22.34 -16.55 -8.20
CA PRO A 107 -21.39 -17.50 -8.80
C PRO A 107 -20.57 -16.80 -9.88
N ILE A 108 -19.24 -16.87 -9.76
CA ILE A 108 -18.30 -16.26 -10.70
C ILE A 108 -17.53 -17.37 -11.41
N ARG A 109 -17.79 -17.52 -12.72
CA ARG A 109 -16.97 -18.38 -13.56
C ARG A 109 -15.66 -17.67 -13.85
N LEU A 110 -14.60 -18.13 -13.23
CA LEU A 110 -13.24 -17.71 -13.57
C LEU A 110 -12.76 -18.57 -14.74
N ALA A 111 -12.19 -17.95 -15.78
CA ALA A 111 -11.34 -18.69 -16.69
C ALA A 111 -10.23 -19.35 -15.84
N GLU A 112 -9.93 -20.62 -16.11
CA GLU A 112 -8.82 -21.28 -15.41
C GLU A 112 -7.58 -20.41 -15.53
N PRO A 113 -6.85 -20.16 -14.42
CA PRO A 113 -5.64 -19.36 -14.50
C PRO A 113 -4.70 -20.08 -15.47
N ALA A 114 -4.35 -19.43 -16.58
CA ALA A 114 -3.18 -19.85 -17.35
C ALA A 114 -2.05 -20.09 -16.34
N GLU A 115 -1.32 -21.19 -16.49
CA GLU A 115 -0.21 -21.57 -15.61
C GLU A 115 0.60 -20.35 -15.25
N LYS A 116 0.72 -20.07 -13.93
CA LYS A 116 1.44 -18.89 -13.47
C LYS A 116 2.84 -18.98 -14.05
N PRO A 117 3.29 -17.98 -14.85
CA PRO A 117 4.68 -17.94 -15.23
C PRO A 117 5.52 -18.09 -13.95
N SER A 118 6.57 -18.89 -14.04
CA SER A 118 7.57 -19.12 -12.98
C SER A 118 7.76 -17.84 -12.16
N PHE A 119 7.61 -17.93 -10.85
CA PHE A 119 7.70 -16.78 -9.92
C PHE A 119 8.83 -15.86 -10.36
N PRO A 120 8.53 -14.59 -10.74
CA PRO A 120 9.61 -13.63 -10.98
C PRO A 120 10.46 -13.64 -9.71
N ARG A 121 11.80 -13.68 -9.85
CA ARG A 121 12.71 -13.59 -8.71
C ARG A 121 12.27 -12.38 -7.90
N LEU A 122 11.67 -12.61 -6.73
CA LEU A 122 11.33 -11.53 -5.82
C LEU A 122 12.62 -10.78 -5.51
N SER A 123 12.59 -9.48 -5.61
CA SER A 123 13.68 -8.65 -5.11
C SER A 123 14.00 -9.06 -3.66
N PRO A 124 15.25 -8.99 -3.21
CA PRO A 124 15.55 -9.24 -1.82
C PRO A 124 14.73 -8.30 -0.92
N MET A 125 14.38 -8.78 0.28
CA MET A 125 13.65 -7.96 1.24
C MET A 125 14.47 -6.72 1.58
N PRO A 126 13.90 -5.51 1.52
CA PRO A 126 14.59 -4.29 1.95
C PRO A 126 15.01 -4.37 3.42
N GLU A 127 16.09 -3.68 3.75
CA GLU A 127 16.57 -3.54 5.13
C GLU A 127 15.45 -3.02 6.05
N ILE A 128 15.28 -3.67 7.20
CA ILE A 128 14.34 -3.23 8.24
C ILE A 128 15.07 -2.23 9.12
N ILE A 129 14.55 -1.01 9.21
CA ILE A 129 15.08 0.05 10.08
C ILE A 129 14.33 0.16 11.41
N PHE A 130 13.10 -0.36 11.46
CA PHE A 130 12.30 -0.44 12.68
C PHE A 130 11.21 -1.49 12.52
N GLU A 131 10.92 -2.20 13.60
CA GLU A 131 9.77 -3.10 13.68
C GLU A 131 9.26 -3.21 15.12
N ASP A 132 7.93 -3.08 15.29
CA ASP A 132 7.24 -3.44 16.53
C ASP A 132 6.02 -4.34 16.22
N GLU A 133 5.10 -4.49 17.15
CA GLU A 133 3.89 -5.30 16.95
C GLU A 133 2.92 -4.73 15.90
N THR A 134 3.00 -3.44 15.59
CA THR A 134 1.97 -2.69 14.84
C THR A 134 2.49 -2.03 13.58
N LEU A 135 3.77 -1.71 13.53
CA LEU A 135 4.44 -1.02 12.43
C LEU A 135 5.69 -1.78 11.96
N LEU A 136 6.03 -1.61 10.71
CA LEU A 136 7.26 -2.07 10.07
C LEU A 136 7.81 -0.95 9.18
N ALA A 137 9.03 -0.51 9.39
CA ALA A 137 9.69 0.49 8.56
C ALA A 137 10.90 -0.11 7.82
N LEU A 138 10.98 0.21 6.54
CA LEU A 138 12.01 -0.30 5.65
C LEU A 138 12.87 0.84 5.10
N ASN A 139 14.14 0.55 4.85
CA ASN A 139 14.98 1.33 3.95
C ASN A 139 14.75 0.83 2.51
N LYS A 140 13.77 1.42 1.82
CA LYS A 140 13.43 1.02 0.45
C LYS A 140 14.56 1.39 -0.50
N PRO A 141 15.13 0.48 -1.29
CA PRO A 141 16.07 0.82 -2.35
C PRO A 141 15.37 1.54 -3.50
N ALA A 142 16.14 2.30 -4.28
CA ALA A 142 15.66 2.82 -5.57
C ALA A 142 15.42 1.67 -6.57
N GLY A 143 14.55 1.93 -7.55
CA GLY A 143 14.15 0.93 -8.55
C GLY A 143 13.07 -0.04 -8.11
N LEU A 144 12.88 -0.22 -6.79
CA LEU A 144 11.80 -1.06 -6.24
C LEU A 144 10.50 -0.24 -6.10
N ALA A 145 9.44 -0.66 -6.79
CA ALA A 145 8.12 -0.08 -6.60
C ALA A 145 7.56 -0.41 -5.19
N VAL A 146 6.66 0.39 -4.65
CA VAL A 146 6.03 0.11 -3.34
C VAL A 146 4.99 -1.01 -3.43
N HIS A 147 4.30 -1.13 -4.57
CA HIS A 147 3.33 -2.20 -4.85
C HIS A 147 3.41 -2.62 -6.33
N GLY A 148 3.03 -3.84 -6.61
CA GLY A 148 2.83 -4.34 -7.97
C GLY A 148 1.70 -3.60 -8.69
N GLY A 149 1.66 -3.69 -10.01
CA GLY A 149 0.64 -3.02 -10.83
C GLY A 149 0.92 -3.15 -12.32
N SER A 150 0.43 -2.20 -13.13
CA SER A 150 0.61 -2.23 -14.59
C SER A 150 2.08 -2.40 -14.98
N GLY A 151 2.45 -3.59 -15.47
CA GLY A 151 3.82 -3.91 -15.90
C GLY A 151 4.83 -4.20 -14.78
N ILE A 152 4.43 -4.19 -13.51
CA ILE A 152 5.29 -4.51 -12.37
C ILE A 152 4.71 -5.74 -11.65
N SER A 153 5.46 -6.84 -11.65
CA SER A 153 5.02 -8.11 -11.07
C SER A 153 4.97 -8.09 -9.54
N SER A 154 5.89 -7.38 -8.88
CA SER A 154 5.95 -7.28 -7.42
C SER A 154 6.61 -5.97 -6.98
N GLY A 155 6.18 -5.43 -5.84
CA GLY A 155 6.79 -4.29 -5.16
C GLY A 155 7.20 -4.64 -3.74
N ALA A 156 7.60 -3.65 -2.96
CA ALA A 156 8.07 -3.83 -1.57
C ALA A 156 7.05 -4.57 -0.70
N ILE A 157 5.75 -4.27 -0.84
CA ILE A 157 4.71 -4.91 -0.03
C ILE A 157 4.56 -6.40 -0.36
N GLU A 158 4.63 -6.78 -1.64
CA GLU A 158 4.54 -8.18 -2.05
C GLU A 158 5.77 -8.97 -1.59
N VAL A 159 6.96 -8.36 -1.66
CA VAL A 159 8.21 -8.93 -1.13
C VAL A 159 8.09 -9.16 0.37
N CYS A 160 7.62 -8.16 1.13
CA CYS A 160 7.44 -8.29 2.58
C CYS A 160 6.41 -9.35 2.95
N ARG A 161 5.28 -9.42 2.23
CA ARG A 161 4.25 -10.45 2.46
C ARG A 161 4.75 -11.86 2.18
N ALA A 162 5.61 -12.01 1.16
CA ALA A 162 6.22 -13.30 0.85
C ALA A 162 7.27 -13.72 1.90
N ALA A 163 8.03 -12.76 2.44
CA ALA A 163 9.04 -12.99 3.48
C ALA A 163 8.42 -13.16 4.89
N ARG A 164 7.18 -12.73 5.10
CA ARG A 164 6.47 -12.72 6.40
C ARG A 164 5.05 -13.32 6.25
N PRO A 165 4.93 -14.60 5.86
CA PRO A 165 3.63 -15.26 5.63
C PRO A 165 2.77 -15.36 6.90
N GLU A 166 3.37 -15.27 8.08
CA GLU A 166 2.73 -15.27 9.39
C GLU A 166 1.91 -14.00 9.65
N LEU A 167 2.23 -12.87 8.99
CA LEU A 167 1.51 -11.61 9.16
C LEU A 167 0.18 -11.63 8.38
N LYS A 168 -0.91 -11.81 9.11
CA LYS A 168 -2.28 -11.80 8.54
C LYS A 168 -2.65 -10.43 7.92
N PHE A 169 -2.09 -9.37 8.44
CA PHE A 169 -2.29 -8.00 7.97
C PHE A 169 -0.95 -7.31 7.76
N LEU A 170 -0.72 -6.80 6.56
CA LEU A 170 0.43 -5.96 6.23
C LEU A 170 0.03 -5.01 5.09
N GLU A 171 -0.01 -3.70 5.35
CA GLU A 171 -0.45 -2.70 4.38
C GLU A 171 0.48 -1.47 4.37
N LEU A 172 0.60 -0.82 3.22
CA LEU A 172 1.37 0.41 3.07
C LEU A 172 0.69 1.57 3.79
N VAL A 173 1.42 2.25 4.68
CA VAL A 173 0.96 3.48 5.30
C VAL A 173 1.01 4.64 4.31
N HIS A 174 2.08 4.72 3.54
CA HIS A 174 2.28 5.72 2.48
C HIS A 174 3.01 5.11 1.29
N ARG A 175 3.31 5.93 0.30
CA ARG A 175 4.04 5.50 -0.88
C ARG A 175 5.26 6.36 -1.16
N LEU A 176 6.27 5.76 -1.74
CA LEU A 176 7.39 6.40 -2.42
C LEU A 176 7.32 6.09 -3.91
N ASP A 177 7.92 6.95 -4.74
CA ASP A 177 8.12 6.63 -6.14
C ASP A 177 9.09 5.45 -6.28
N ARG A 178 9.04 4.75 -7.43
CA ARG A 178 9.92 3.60 -7.69
C ARG A 178 11.39 3.94 -7.46
N ASP A 179 11.82 5.09 -7.99
CA ASP A 179 13.23 5.48 -8.00
C ASP A 179 13.64 6.33 -6.78
N THR A 180 12.70 6.64 -5.88
CA THR A 180 12.97 7.24 -4.56
C THR A 180 13.36 6.15 -3.57
N SER A 181 14.49 6.33 -2.87
CA SER A 181 14.92 5.45 -1.77
C SER A 181 14.56 6.01 -0.39
N GLY A 182 14.74 5.22 0.67
CA GLY A 182 14.63 5.64 2.05
C GLY A 182 13.40 5.13 2.80
N VAL A 183 12.97 5.81 3.84
CA VAL A 183 11.96 5.36 4.79
C VAL A 183 10.62 5.06 4.13
N LEU A 184 10.22 3.78 4.15
CA LEU A 184 8.90 3.31 3.76
C LEU A 184 8.23 2.64 4.96
N LEU A 185 7.09 3.16 5.40
CA LEU A 185 6.35 2.67 6.55
C LEU A 185 5.17 1.79 6.13
N LEU A 186 5.06 0.63 6.76
CA LEU A 186 3.97 -0.33 6.64
C LEU A 186 3.29 -0.52 8.00
N ALA A 187 2.02 -0.85 8.00
CA ALA A 187 1.27 -1.20 9.19
C ALA A 187 1.01 -2.72 9.23
N LYS A 188 1.26 -3.33 10.39
CA LYS A 188 1.02 -4.75 10.70
C LYS A 188 -0.36 -4.96 11.34
N LYS A 189 -1.02 -3.87 11.78
CA LYS A 189 -2.38 -3.87 12.34
C LYS A 189 -3.22 -2.76 11.71
N ARG A 190 -4.51 -3.02 11.53
CA ARG A 190 -5.44 -2.05 10.93
C ARG A 190 -5.57 -0.77 11.75
N ALA A 191 -5.66 -0.88 13.07
CA ALA A 191 -5.73 0.29 13.96
C ALA A 191 -4.54 1.24 13.74
N ALA A 192 -3.32 0.68 13.62
CA ALA A 192 -2.12 1.47 13.33
C ALA A 192 -2.20 2.13 11.93
N LEU A 193 -2.70 1.42 10.91
CA LEU A 193 -2.90 2.00 9.57
C LEU A 193 -3.84 3.20 9.61
N LEU A 194 -5.00 3.05 10.24
CA LEU A 194 -6.00 4.12 10.35
C LEU A 194 -5.46 5.32 11.14
N GLY A 195 -4.78 5.06 12.28
CA GLY A 195 -4.15 6.11 13.08
C GLY A 195 -3.06 6.86 12.31
N MET A 196 -2.19 6.16 11.57
CA MET A 196 -1.18 6.81 10.72
C MET A 196 -1.79 7.61 9.57
N HIS A 197 -2.87 7.11 8.94
CA HIS A 197 -3.58 7.87 7.91
C HIS A 197 -4.23 9.14 8.46
N ALA A 198 -4.76 9.11 9.70
CA ALA A 198 -5.27 10.29 10.39
C ALA A 198 -4.13 11.30 10.64
N LEU A 199 -3.02 10.86 11.24
CA LEU A 199 -1.85 11.72 11.47
C LEU A 199 -1.33 12.36 10.18
N MET A 200 -1.24 11.60 9.09
CA MET A 200 -0.78 12.14 7.79
C MET A 200 -1.75 13.16 7.18
N ARG A 201 -3.05 12.96 7.34
CA ARG A 201 -4.08 13.89 6.86
C ARG A 201 -4.09 15.17 7.66
N ASP A 202 -3.93 15.07 8.98
CA ASP A 202 -4.04 16.17 9.93
C ASP A 202 -2.69 16.92 10.12
N GLY A 203 -1.64 16.54 9.35
CA GLY A 203 -0.33 17.19 9.39
C GLY A 203 0.56 16.76 10.56
N GLY A 204 0.18 15.73 11.32
CA GLY A 204 0.91 15.20 12.47
C GLY A 204 2.16 14.38 12.11
N THR A 205 2.70 14.53 10.91
CA THR A 205 3.92 13.84 10.46
C THR A 205 4.93 14.82 9.87
N ASP A 206 6.22 14.66 10.21
CA ASP A 206 7.31 15.39 9.57
C ASP A 206 8.09 14.44 8.65
N LYS A 207 8.08 14.75 7.34
CA LYS A 207 8.70 13.96 6.28
C LYS A 207 9.83 14.75 5.66
N ARG A 208 11.07 14.27 5.82
CA ARG A 208 12.27 14.92 5.32
C ARG A 208 12.93 14.08 4.22
N TYR A 209 13.27 14.75 3.13
CA TYR A 209 13.93 14.16 1.98
C TYR A 209 15.22 14.88 1.69
N GLN A 210 16.28 14.15 1.37
CA GLN A 210 17.49 14.71 0.78
C GLN A 210 17.37 14.68 -0.73
N VAL A 211 17.70 15.81 -1.37
CA VAL A 211 17.60 15.97 -2.81
C VAL A 211 18.75 16.82 -3.36
N LEU A 212 19.39 16.33 -4.41
CA LEU A 212 20.43 17.06 -5.12
C LEU A 212 19.90 17.60 -6.44
N VAL A 213 20.03 18.90 -6.65
CA VAL A 213 19.46 19.61 -7.80
C VAL A 213 20.52 20.30 -8.63
N LYS A 214 20.23 20.54 -9.92
CA LYS A 214 21.00 21.39 -10.81
C LYS A 214 20.91 22.85 -10.35
N GLY A 215 22.03 23.57 -10.39
CA GLY A 215 22.10 25.02 -10.14
C GLY A 215 22.32 25.40 -8.69
N GLN A 216 22.57 26.69 -8.50
CA GLN A 216 22.86 27.31 -7.20
C GLN A 216 21.59 27.78 -6.52
N TRP A 217 21.12 27.05 -5.52
CA TRP A 217 19.96 27.45 -4.71
C TRP A 217 20.32 28.60 -3.78
N LYS A 218 19.60 29.72 -3.86
CA LYS A 218 19.96 30.95 -3.17
C LYS A 218 19.39 31.03 -1.75
N ASN A 219 18.11 30.70 -1.58
CA ASN A 219 17.39 30.92 -0.34
C ASN A 219 17.72 29.86 0.72
N ASP A 220 17.99 30.25 1.96
CA ASP A 220 18.23 29.27 3.06
C ASP A 220 16.98 28.43 3.31
N LYS A 221 15.80 29.06 3.20
CA LYS A 221 14.49 28.40 3.31
C LYS A 221 13.53 28.96 2.27
N GLN A 222 12.84 28.08 1.55
CA GLN A 222 11.84 28.47 0.56
C GLN A 222 10.59 27.61 0.65
N SER A 223 9.45 28.25 0.87
CA SER A 223 8.13 27.62 0.88
C SER A 223 7.54 27.65 -0.53
N VAL A 224 7.17 26.48 -1.04
CA VAL A 224 6.61 26.30 -2.39
C VAL A 224 5.22 25.71 -2.28
N LYS A 225 4.22 26.49 -2.69
CA LYS A 225 2.79 26.11 -2.73
C LYS A 225 2.33 26.15 -4.18
N LEU A 226 2.10 25.00 -4.79
CA LEU A 226 1.68 24.88 -6.18
C LEU A 226 0.60 23.80 -6.29
N ALA A 227 -0.42 24.02 -7.10
CA ALA A 227 -1.42 22.99 -7.38
C ALA A 227 -0.90 22.03 -8.46
N LEU A 228 -1.10 20.72 -8.26
CA LEU A 228 -0.58 19.66 -9.11
C LEU A 228 -1.69 18.82 -9.73
N LYS A 229 -1.64 18.63 -11.04
CA LYS A 229 -2.60 17.87 -11.83
C LYS A 229 -1.92 16.70 -12.53
N LYS A 230 -2.57 15.53 -12.47
CA LYS A 230 -2.11 14.33 -13.18
C LYS A 230 -2.65 14.37 -14.61
N TYR A 231 -1.80 14.03 -15.57
CA TYR A 231 -2.19 13.85 -16.97
C TYR A 231 -1.52 12.59 -17.55
N VAL A 232 -1.99 12.19 -18.71
CA VAL A 232 -1.41 11.09 -19.48
C VAL A 232 -0.87 11.69 -20.78
N THR A 233 0.38 11.39 -21.11
CA THR A 233 0.99 11.82 -22.37
C THR A 233 0.38 11.05 -23.55
N GLY A 234 0.58 11.52 -24.77
CA GLY A 234 0.15 10.81 -25.99
C GLY A 234 0.69 9.39 -26.12
N GLU A 235 1.82 9.09 -25.48
CA GLU A 235 2.45 7.78 -25.39
C GLU A 235 1.91 6.89 -24.24
N GLY A 236 0.90 7.38 -23.50
CA GLY A 236 0.29 6.65 -22.39
C GLY A 236 1.04 6.75 -21.05
N GLU A 237 2.11 7.58 -20.97
CA GLU A 237 2.84 7.78 -19.74
C GLU A 237 2.08 8.69 -18.76
N ARG A 238 2.00 8.29 -17.50
CA ARG A 238 1.41 9.13 -16.43
C ARG A 238 2.42 10.13 -15.90
N ARG A 239 2.11 11.41 -16.03
CA ARG A 239 2.91 12.54 -15.53
C ARG A 239 2.09 13.47 -14.64
N VAL A 240 2.78 14.44 -14.04
CA VAL A 240 2.20 15.48 -13.19
C VAL A 240 2.75 16.82 -13.65
N SER A 241 1.91 17.84 -13.70
CA SER A 241 2.30 19.23 -14.00
C SER A 241 1.76 20.17 -12.94
N VAL A 242 2.33 21.37 -12.86
CA VAL A 242 1.73 22.48 -12.16
C VAL A 242 0.54 22.97 -12.99
N ASP A 243 -0.63 23.07 -12.36
CA ASP A 243 -1.88 23.45 -13.01
C ASP A 243 -2.82 24.02 -11.94
N ALA A 244 -3.41 25.19 -12.19
CA ALA A 244 -4.29 25.87 -11.24
C ALA A 244 -5.51 25.04 -10.81
N ASP A 245 -6.02 24.16 -11.71
CA ASP A 245 -7.12 23.22 -11.40
C ASP A 245 -6.65 21.96 -10.69
N GLY A 246 -5.38 21.89 -10.30
CA GLY A 246 -4.75 20.74 -9.64
C GLY A 246 -5.09 20.65 -8.15
N GLN A 247 -4.54 19.63 -7.52
CA GLN A 247 -4.62 19.48 -6.06
C GLN A 247 -3.54 20.33 -5.39
N GLU A 248 -3.90 21.09 -4.38
CA GLU A 248 -2.96 21.86 -3.59
C GLU A 248 -1.83 20.99 -3.05
N SER A 249 -0.61 21.52 -3.15
CA SER A 249 0.57 20.86 -2.61
C SER A 249 1.52 21.89 -2.00
N HIS A 250 2.25 21.47 -0.96
CA HIS A 250 3.14 22.35 -0.21
C HIS A 250 4.42 21.60 0.18
N THR A 251 5.56 22.15 -0.24
CA THR A 251 6.91 21.69 0.13
C THR A 251 7.71 22.87 0.65
N ILE A 252 8.49 22.67 1.70
CA ILE A 252 9.47 23.65 2.17
C ILE A 252 10.85 23.09 1.87
N PHE A 253 11.66 23.85 1.16
CA PHE A 253 13.05 23.50 0.87
C PHE A 253 13.99 24.27 1.80
N HIS A 254 14.93 23.53 2.41
CA HIS A 254 16.01 24.08 3.23
C HIS A 254 17.33 23.81 2.52
N LYS A 255 18.14 24.86 2.34
CA LYS A 255 19.47 24.75 1.75
C LYS A 255 20.42 24.04 2.72
N THR A 256 21.05 22.99 2.26
CA THR A 256 22.04 22.24 3.07
C THR A 256 23.46 22.58 2.61
N LYS A 257 23.74 22.46 1.30
CA LYS A 257 25.06 22.74 0.73
C LYS A 257 24.92 23.20 -0.73
N VAL A 258 25.82 24.06 -1.17
CA VAL A 258 25.87 24.58 -2.55
C VAL A 258 27.25 24.39 -3.12
N TRP A 259 27.34 23.88 -4.35
CA TRP A 259 28.52 23.82 -5.19
C TRP A 259 28.32 24.74 -6.42
N VAL A 260 29.31 24.83 -7.29
CA VAL A 260 29.23 25.68 -8.49
C VAL A 260 28.02 25.34 -9.38
N ASP A 261 27.77 24.05 -9.61
CA ASP A 261 26.73 23.61 -10.53
C ASP A 261 25.52 22.96 -9.85
N TYR A 262 25.59 22.68 -8.55
CA TYR A 262 24.61 21.85 -7.85
C TYR A 262 24.29 22.41 -6.47
N SER A 263 23.13 22.00 -5.94
CA SER A 263 22.75 22.27 -4.56
C SER A 263 22.11 21.06 -3.90
N LEU A 264 22.54 20.74 -2.69
CA LEU A 264 21.91 19.76 -1.81
C LEU A 264 20.88 20.46 -0.95
N LEU A 265 19.65 19.98 -0.99
CA LEU A 265 18.54 20.52 -0.24
C LEU A 265 17.93 19.43 0.65
N GLU A 266 17.35 19.85 1.78
CA GLU A 266 16.38 19.09 2.53
C GLU A 266 14.97 19.56 2.14
N ALA A 267 14.12 18.66 1.66
CA ALA A 267 12.73 18.94 1.35
C ALA A 267 11.81 18.44 2.48
N GLU A 268 11.08 19.35 3.08
CA GLU A 268 10.04 19.08 4.07
C GLU A 268 8.68 19.01 3.37
N LEU A 269 8.06 17.81 3.38
CA LEU A 269 6.76 17.59 2.75
C LEU A 269 5.61 17.87 3.70
N LYS A 270 4.85 18.94 3.47
CA LYS A 270 3.58 19.22 4.17
C LYS A 270 2.41 18.44 3.56
N THR A 271 2.45 18.15 2.27
CA THR A 271 1.51 17.30 1.54
C THR A 271 2.26 16.18 0.82
N GLY A 272 1.58 15.13 0.38
CA GLY A 272 2.19 13.98 -0.29
C GLY A 272 1.57 13.69 -1.66
N ARG A 273 1.61 14.65 -2.61
CA ARG A 273 1.10 14.41 -3.97
C ARG A 273 2.11 13.63 -4.81
N THR A 274 1.62 12.94 -5.81
CA THR A 274 2.47 12.17 -6.75
C THR A 274 3.54 13.07 -7.36
N HIS A 275 4.81 12.64 -7.33
CA HIS A 275 5.98 13.35 -7.87
C HIS A 275 6.17 14.79 -7.35
N GLN A 276 5.59 15.15 -6.21
CA GLN A 276 5.50 16.53 -5.73
C GLN A 276 6.85 17.25 -5.70
N ILE A 277 7.86 16.72 -5.00
CA ILE A 277 9.20 17.34 -4.90
C ILE A 277 9.80 17.53 -6.30
N ARG A 278 9.68 16.52 -7.14
CA ARG A 278 10.25 16.48 -8.49
C ARG A 278 9.66 17.59 -9.38
N VAL A 279 8.33 17.72 -9.36
CA VAL A 279 7.61 18.71 -10.17
C VAL A 279 7.84 20.12 -9.63
N HIS A 280 7.84 20.31 -8.31
CA HIS A 280 8.14 21.61 -7.70
C HIS A 280 9.53 22.11 -8.10
N LEU A 281 10.55 21.26 -7.97
CA LEU A 281 11.94 21.62 -8.29
C LEU A 281 12.14 21.86 -9.79
N ALA A 282 11.56 21.02 -10.64
CA ALA A 282 11.61 21.24 -12.09
C ALA A 282 10.93 22.54 -12.51
N HIS A 283 9.77 22.86 -11.92
CA HIS A 283 9.03 24.11 -12.18
C HIS A 283 9.84 25.36 -11.77
N LEU A 284 10.60 25.27 -10.69
CA LEU A 284 11.46 26.34 -10.21
C LEU A 284 12.78 26.47 -11.00
N GLY A 285 13.03 25.60 -11.97
CA GLY A 285 14.26 25.62 -12.77
C GLY A 285 15.45 24.91 -12.09
N PHE A 286 15.21 24.13 -11.01
CA PHE A 286 16.18 23.34 -10.29
C PHE A 286 15.88 21.84 -10.39
N PRO A 287 15.93 21.22 -11.59
CA PRO A 287 15.58 19.82 -11.74
C PRO A 287 16.50 18.91 -10.92
N ILE A 288 15.92 17.80 -10.40
CA ILE A 288 16.65 16.81 -9.62
C ILE A 288 17.65 16.09 -10.52
N LEU A 289 18.88 15.90 -10.04
CA LEU A 289 19.90 15.15 -10.77
C LEU A 289 19.50 13.67 -10.87
N GLY A 290 19.62 13.11 -12.09
CA GLY A 290 19.25 11.72 -12.37
C GLY A 290 17.74 11.49 -12.49
N ASP A 291 16.90 12.51 -12.50
CA ASP A 291 15.46 12.36 -12.75
C ASP A 291 15.20 12.15 -14.26
N GLU A 292 14.72 10.96 -14.62
CA GLU A 292 14.44 10.56 -16.01
C GLU A 292 13.08 11.09 -16.54
N LYS A 293 12.27 11.76 -15.68
CA LYS A 293 10.96 12.28 -16.09
C LYS A 293 10.89 13.81 -16.14
N TYR A 294 11.48 14.45 -15.16
CA TYR A 294 11.41 15.91 -14.98
C TYR A 294 12.79 16.58 -14.93
N GLY A 295 13.86 15.80 -15.11
CA GLY A 295 15.23 16.27 -15.04
C GLY A 295 15.79 16.78 -16.36
N ASP A 296 17.06 17.17 -16.31
CA ASP A 296 17.87 17.51 -17.49
C ASP A 296 18.49 16.24 -18.07
N PHE A 297 17.93 15.76 -19.19
CA PHE A 297 18.34 14.48 -19.79
C PHE A 297 19.76 14.50 -20.36
N ALA A 298 20.26 15.66 -20.83
CA ALA A 298 21.62 15.80 -21.33
C ALA A 298 22.61 15.69 -20.17
N LEU A 299 22.37 16.45 -19.11
CA LEU A 299 23.15 16.40 -17.88
C LEU A 299 23.12 15.00 -17.23
N ASN A 300 21.96 14.36 -17.19
CA ASN A 300 21.82 13.02 -16.58
C ASN A 300 22.71 11.96 -17.27
N ARG A 301 22.89 12.05 -18.60
CA ARG A 301 23.81 11.17 -19.33
C ARG A 301 25.27 11.38 -18.92
N GLU A 302 25.68 12.62 -18.69
CA GLU A 302 27.03 12.94 -18.21
C GLU A 302 27.23 12.49 -16.76
N LEU A 303 26.26 12.76 -15.89
CA LEU A 303 26.29 12.35 -14.49
C LEU A 303 26.34 10.83 -14.33
N SER A 304 25.66 10.08 -15.21
CA SER A 304 25.73 8.61 -15.24
C SER A 304 27.14 8.10 -15.47
N LYS A 305 27.94 8.76 -16.35
CA LYS A 305 29.37 8.44 -16.55
C LYS A 305 30.22 8.76 -15.32
N ARG A 306 29.83 9.77 -14.54
CA ARG A 306 30.46 10.17 -13.27
C ARG A 306 30.03 9.33 -12.08
N GLY A 307 29.06 8.37 -12.26
CA GLY A 307 28.62 7.40 -11.26
C GLY A 307 27.22 7.68 -10.66
N LEU A 308 26.53 8.78 -11.04
CA LEU A 308 25.16 9.00 -10.63
C LEU A 308 24.18 8.35 -11.64
N LYS A 309 23.82 7.08 -11.40
CA LYS A 309 23.00 6.26 -12.31
C LYS A 309 21.50 6.23 -11.91
N ARG A 310 21.08 7.06 -10.99
CA ARG A 310 19.71 7.12 -10.47
C ARG A 310 19.35 8.53 -10.01
N MET A 311 18.07 8.77 -9.83
CA MET A 311 17.56 10.02 -9.25
C MET A 311 18.10 10.23 -7.82
N PHE A 312 18.66 11.43 -7.55
CA PHE A 312 19.12 11.81 -6.22
C PHE A 312 17.96 12.35 -5.38
N LEU A 313 17.07 11.45 -4.99
CA LEU A 313 15.97 11.74 -4.07
C LEU A 313 15.86 10.60 -3.06
N HIS A 314 15.95 10.94 -1.77
CA HIS A 314 15.98 9.99 -0.67
C HIS A 314 15.08 10.44 0.48
N ALA A 315 14.13 9.62 0.89
CA ALA A 315 13.29 9.82 2.06
C ALA A 315 14.12 9.57 3.32
N ALA A 316 14.78 10.62 3.82
CA ALA A 316 15.78 10.52 4.88
C ALA A 316 15.17 10.22 6.25
N SER A 317 14.04 10.87 6.59
CA SER A 317 13.39 10.61 7.88
C SER A 317 11.87 10.85 7.84
N LEU A 318 11.19 10.16 8.78
CA LEU A 318 9.78 10.30 9.06
C LEU A 318 9.60 10.39 10.58
N SER A 319 9.08 11.51 11.09
CA SER A 319 8.76 11.70 12.51
C SER A 319 7.25 11.80 12.70
N PHE A 320 6.73 11.17 13.74
CA PHE A 320 5.31 11.12 14.09
C PHE A 320 5.12 10.67 15.55
N GLU A 321 3.95 10.88 16.11
CA GLU A 321 3.52 10.22 17.33
C GLU A 321 3.01 8.81 17.01
N HIS A 322 3.53 7.79 17.68
CA HIS A 322 3.11 6.41 17.41
C HIS A 322 1.59 6.25 17.63
N PRO A 323 0.82 5.74 16.66
CA PRO A 323 -0.64 5.81 16.67
C PRO A 323 -1.28 5.04 17.83
N ILE A 324 -0.59 4.02 18.36
CA ILE A 324 -1.08 3.16 19.44
C ILE A 324 -0.45 3.56 20.79
N THR A 325 0.89 3.60 20.86
CA THR A 325 1.61 3.83 22.15
C THR A 325 1.76 5.30 22.52
N LYS A 326 1.46 6.22 21.58
CA LYS A 326 1.59 7.68 21.76
C LYS A 326 3.02 8.17 22.02
N VAL A 327 4.01 7.34 21.83
CA VAL A 327 5.43 7.70 21.94
C VAL A 327 5.87 8.47 20.69
N ALA A 328 6.64 9.55 20.87
CA ALA A 328 7.25 10.28 19.76
C ALA A 328 8.29 9.39 19.05
N MET A 329 8.15 9.25 17.75
CA MET A 329 8.99 8.40 16.92
C MET A 329 9.73 9.24 15.87
N ARG A 330 11.00 8.88 15.62
CA ARG A 330 11.75 9.36 14.45
C ARG A 330 12.42 8.17 13.79
N LEU A 331 11.94 7.81 12.60
CA LEU A 331 12.53 6.79 11.75
C LEU A 331 13.49 7.48 10.77
N ALA A 332 14.70 6.95 10.62
CA ALA A 332 15.69 7.49 9.70
C ALA A 332 16.29 6.37 8.86
N ALA A 333 16.46 6.61 7.56
CA ALA A 333 17.18 5.72 6.66
C ALA A 333 18.52 6.38 6.30
N PRO A 334 19.64 5.64 6.37
CA PRO A 334 20.93 6.15 5.92
C PRO A 334 20.87 6.45 4.42
N LEU A 335 21.55 7.51 3.98
CA LEU A 335 21.67 7.81 2.56
C LEU A 335 22.34 6.63 1.84
N ALA A 336 21.76 6.24 0.71
CA ALA A 336 22.26 5.10 -0.05
C ALA A 336 23.73 5.27 -0.40
N PRO A 337 24.57 4.19 -0.32
CA PRO A 337 26.02 4.29 -0.49
C PRO A 337 26.47 4.96 -1.78
N GLU A 338 25.78 4.69 -2.90
CA GLU A 338 26.07 5.28 -4.21
C GLU A 338 25.79 6.80 -4.23
N LEU A 339 24.80 7.29 -3.46
CA LEU A 339 24.54 8.72 -3.35
C LEU A 339 25.56 9.40 -2.45
N ASN A 340 25.96 8.78 -1.35
CA ASN A 340 27.05 9.26 -0.49
C ASN A 340 28.38 9.36 -1.27
N GLN A 341 28.71 8.31 -2.03
CA GLN A 341 29.92 8.31 -2.87
C GLN A 341 29.90 9.44 -3.91
N PHE A 342 28.72 9.71 -4.48
CA PHE A 342 28.62 10.82 -5.43
C PHE A 342 28.82 12.17 -4.76
N LEU A 343 28.23 12.40 -3.57
CA LEU A 343 28.45 13.64 -2.79
C LEU A 343 29.92 13.83 -2.46
N SER A 344 30.63 12.79 -2.01
CA SER A 344 32.07 12.86 -1.69
C SER A 344 32.93 13.27 -2.89
N LYS A 345 32.51 12.90 -4.12
CA LYS A 345 33.22 13.35 -5.36
C LYS A 345 32.94 14.82 -5.71
N LEU A 346 31.85 15.42 -5.21
CA LEU A 346 31.60 16.85 -5.40
C LEU A 346 32.36 17.72 -4.39
N GLU A 347 32.96 17.11 -3.38
CA GLU A 347 33.74 17.77 -2.34
C GLU A 347 35.23 17.86 -2.66
N GLN A 348 35.68 17.09 -3.67
CA GLN A 348 37.03 17.08 -4.21
C GLN A 348 37.20 18.11 -5.34
#